data_32329bcc39fa91338e4427d0fd30e351
#
_entry.id   32329bcc39fa91338e4427d0fd30e351
#
_cell.length_a   1.000
_cell.length_b   1.000
_cell.length_c   1.000
_cell.angle_alpha   90.00
_cell.angle_beta   90.00
_cell.angle_gamma   90.00
#
_symmetry.space_group_name_H-M   'P 1'
#
loop_
_entity.id
_entity.type
_entity.pdbx_description
1 polymer ?
#
loop_
_entity_poly.entity_id
_entity_poly.type
_entity_poly.pdbx_seq_one_letter_code
_entity_poly.pdbx_strand_id
1 'polypeptide(L)'
;MQQFSTVPALRNEIISLLVEGGIDDDCYIEMLDYTIELFESHGLGSEYYGYHNINHELEVTYVTLLAAKLDSISNKITKNDLKYLYTAALFHDFDPQKSVDKPHEESVLRFISLDKNLRELIKNSNLDIEIVKALILRTTYPWTGNFKENAEKQINQ
;
A
#
# COMPACT_ATOMS: atom_id res chain seq x y z
N MET A 1 17.52 -1.04 14.25
CA MET A 1 16.15 -0.94 13.68
C MET A 1 15.25 -0.37 14.76
N GLN A 2 14.67 0.79 14.52
CA GLN A 2 13.70 1.37 15.45
C GLN A 2 12.46 0.48 15.41
N GLN A 3 12.13 -0.13 16.53
CA GLN A 3 10.97 -0.99 16.63
C GLN A 3 9.75 -0.09 16.91
N PHE A 4 8.95 0.16 15.89
CA PHE A 4 7.70 0.88 16.07
C PHE A 4 6.71 -0.07 16.75
N SER A 5 6.30 0.30 17.95
CA SER A 5 5.42 -0.56 18.76
C SER A 5 3.93 -0.27 18.58
N THR A 6 3.57 0.84 17.95
CA THR A 6 2.16 1.28 17.88
C THR A 6 1.78 1.84 16.51
N VAL A 7 0.50 1.67 16.13
CA VAL A 7 -0.07 2.26 14.91
C VAL A 7 0.06 3.78 14.88
N PRO A 8 -0.21 4.54 15.97
CA PRO A 8 0.01 5.99 15.97
C PRO A 8 1.44 6.41 15.69
N ALA A 9 2.43 5.68 16.21
CA ALA A 9 3.85 5.98 15.96
C ALA A 9 4.21 5.76 14.49
N LEU A 10 3.83 4.62 13.90
CA LEU A 10 4.02 4.33 12.48
C LEU A 10 3.32 5.36 11.58
N ARG A 11 2.07 5.72 11.90
CA ARG A 11 1.34 6.75 11.18
C ARG A 11 2.11 8.07 11.13
N ASN A 12 2.62 8.53 12.26
CA ASN A 12 3.36 9.79 12.34
C ASN A 12 4.66 9.75 11.52
N GLU A 13 5.38 8.64 11.59
CA GLU A 13 6.60 8.46 10.79
C GLU A 13 6.32 8.41 9.28
N ILE A 14 5.24 7.74 8.87
CA ILE A 14 4.81 7.72 7.47
C ILE A 14 4.49 9.15 7.01
N ILE A 15 3.73 9.92 7.79
CA ILE A 15 3.40 11.31 7.45
C ILE A 15 4.69 12.15 7.29
N SER A 16 5.66 11.99 8.19
CA SER A 16 6.95 12.67 8.07
C SER A 16 7.65 12.35 6.74
N LEU A 17 7.62 11.09 6.33
CA LEU A 17 8.20 10.65 5.05
C LEU A 17 7.42 11.17 3.84
N LEU A 18 6.08 11.29 3.93
CA LEU A 18 5.27 11.91 2.89
C LEU A 18 5.64 13.39 2.70
N VAL A 19 5.81 14.13 3.79
CA VAL A 19 6.28 15.54 3.77
C VAL A 19 7.64 15.64 3.12
N GLU A 20 8.60 14.83 3.53
CA GLU A 20 9.94 14.81 2.95
C GLU A 20 9.93 14.45 1.45
N GLY A 21 9.03 13.57 1.03
CA GLY A 21 8.86 13.18 -0.36
C GLY A 21 8.06 14.19 -1.20
N GLY A 22 7.47 15.21 -0.55
CA GLY A 22 6.63 16.21 -1.20
C GLY A 22 5.31 15.66 -1.75
N ILE A 23 4.76 14.62 -1.09
CA ILE A 23 3.46 14.02 -1.41
C ILE A 23 2.54 14.01 -0.18
N ASP A 24 2.56 15.10 0.56
CA ASP A 24 1.80 15.32 1.78
C ASP A 24 0.43 15.98 1.54
N ASP A 25 -0.08 15.91 0.32
CA ASP A 25 -1.43 16.37 0.00
C ASP A 25 -2.47 15.64 0.86
N ASP A 26 -3.54 16.32 1.25
CA ASP A 26 -4.57 15.79 2.15
C ASP A 26 -5.10 14.41 1.73
N CYS A 27 -5.26 14.18 0.43
CA CYS A 27 -5.75 12.90 -0.08
C CYS A 27 -4.86 11.69 0.27
N TYR A 28 -3.54 11.87 0.40
CA TYR A 28 -2.65 10.78 0.81
C TYR A 28 -2.71 10.51 2.31
N ILE A 29 -2.90 11.54 3.12
CA ILE A 29 -3.11 11.41 4.56
C ILE A 29 -4.48 10.77 4.84
N GLU A 30 -5.53 11.20 4.13
CA GLU A 30 -6.85 10.57 4.19
C GLU A 30 -6.81 9.10 3.79
N MET A 31 -6.01 8.76 2.77
CA MET A 31 -5.81 7.37 2.34
C MET A 31 -5.16 6.52 3.43
N LEU A 32 -4.16 7.06 4.14
CA LEU A 32 -3.52 6.40 5.29
C LEU A 32 -4.53 6.15 6.42
N ASP A 33 -5.29 7.16 6.79
CA ASP A 33 -6.29 7.05 7.85
C ASP A 33 -7.41 6.08 7.47
N TYR A 34 -7.84 6.09 6.22
CA TYR A 34 -8.81 5.14 5.70
C TYR A 34 -8.29 3.70 5.74
N THR A 35 -7.02 3.48 5.42
CA THR A 35 -6.39 2.15 5.53
C THR A 35 -6.43 1.64 6.97
N ILE A 36 -6.06 2.46 7.94
CA ILE A 36 -6.10 2.10 9.36
C ILE A 36 -7.52 1.71 9.77
N GLU A 37 -8.51 2.51 9.41
CA GLU A 37 -9.92 2.25 9.71
C GLU A 37 -10.41 0.94 9.05
N LEU A 38 -10.04 0.69 7.80
CA LEU A 38 -10.39 -0.54 7.09
C LEU A 38 -9.87 -1.79 7.80
N PHE A 39 -8.60 -1.81 8.14
CA PHE A 39 -8.00 -2.96 8.83
C PHE A 39 -8.67 -3.18 10.19
N GLU A 40 -8.87 -2.13 10.97
CA GLU A 40 -9.50 -2.24 12.29
C GLU A 40 -10.96 -2.68 12.18
N SER A 41 -11.75 -2.12 11.28
CA SER A 41 -13.16 -2.47 11.09
C SER A 41 -13.38 -3.88 10.56
N HIS A 42 -12.40 -4.46 9.90
CA HIS A 42 -12.43 -5.86 9.43
C HIS A 42 -11.77 -6.85 10.42
N GLY A 43 -11.41 -6.40 11.61
CA GLY A 43 -10.77 -7.24 12.62
C GLY A 43 -9.32 -7.63 12.30
N LEU A 44 -8.64 -6.82 11.50
CA LEU A 44 -7.22 -6.95 11.14
C LEU A 44 -6.37 -5.87 11.81
N GLY A 45 -6.86 -5.29 12.90
CA GLY A 45 -6.16 -4.30 13.69
C GLY A 45 -4.97 -4.89 14.46
N SER A 46 -4.34 -4.08 15.32
CA SER A 46 -3.17 -4.46 16.11
C SER A 46 -3.38 -5.68 17.00
N GLU A 47 -4.61 -5.93 17.45
CA GLU A 47 -4.95 -7.08 18.28
C GLU A 47 -5.06 -8.40 17.48
N TYR A 48 -5.08 -8.33 16.17
CA TYR A 48 -5.05 -9.52 15.32
C TYR A 48 -3.64 -10.09 15.28
N TYR A 49 -3.47 -11.29 15.81
CA TYR A 49 -2.17 -11.95 15.91
C TYR A 49 -1.67 -12.62 14.62
N GLY A 50 -2.47 -12.60 13.55
CA GLY A 50 -2.02 -12.99 12.22
C GLY A 50 -0.99 -12.02 11.66
N TYR A 51 -0.11 -12.50 10.79
CA TYR A 51 0.98 -11.69 10.23
C TYR A 51 0.46 -10.48 9.43
N HIS A 52 -0.59 -10.67 8.64
CA HIS A 52 -1.17 -9.62 7.77
C HIS A 52 -2.17 -8.76 8.54
N ASN A 53 -1.68 -7.97 9.47
CA ASN A 53 -2.45 -6.99 10.24
C ASN A 53 -2.03 -5.57 9.89
N ILE A 54 -2.68 -4.58 10.50
CA ILE A 54 -2.38 -3.16 10.25
C ILE A 54 -0.93 -2.79 10.55
N ASN A 55 -0.30 -3.37 11.56
CA ASN A 55 1.09 -3.07 11.88
C ASN A 55 2.02 -3.49 10.73
N HIS A 56 1.84 -4.70 10.21
CA HIS A 56 2.59 -5.17 9.05
C HIS A 56 2.42 -4.25 7.83
N GLU A 57 1.18 -3.89 7.52
CA GLU A 57 0.88 -3.02 6.38
C GLU A 57 1.57 -1.65 6.49
N LEU A 58 1.51 -1.05 7.69
CA LEU A 58 2.17 0.23 7.94
C LEU A 58 3.70 0.10 7.96
N GLU A 59 4.25 -0.99 8.48
CA GLU A 59 5.69 -1.25 8.45
C GLU A 59 6.21 -1.38 7.02
N VAL A 60 5.51 -2.11 6.16
CA VAL A 60 5.87 -2.24 4.74
C VAL A 60 5.77 -0.89 4.03
N THR A 61 4.72 -0.12 4.29
CA THR A 61 4.57 1.23 3.75
C THR A 61 5.72 2.14 4.18
N TYR A 62 6.06 2.14 5.46
CA TYR A 62 7.19 2.90 6.01
C TYR A 62 8.52 2.52 5.35
N VAL A 63 8.83 1.23 5.27
CA VAL A 63 10.06 0.74 4.64
C VAL A 63 10.11 1.07 3.15
N THR A 64 8.98 1.00 2.44
CA THR A 64 8.88 1.39 1.04
C THR A 64 9.25 2.86 0.84
N LEU A 65 8.73 3.75 1.66
CA LEU A 65 9.07 5.18 1.62
C LEU A 65 10.54 5.44 1.98
N LEU A 66 11.07 4.74 2.99
CA LEU A 66 12.50 4.83 3.34
C LEU A 66 13.40 4.37 2.19
N ALA A 67 13.08 3.24 1.58
CA ALA A 67 13.85 2.71 0.46
C ALA A 67 13.89 3.67 -0.72
N ALA A 68 12.79 4.37 -0.98
CA ALA A 68 12.71 5.37 -2.05
C ALA A 68 13.64 6.57 -1.84
N LYS A 69 14.10 6.81 -0.61
CA LYS A 69 15.05 7.90 -0.26
C LYS A 69 16.51 7.52 -0.44
N LEU A 70 16.83 6.25 -0.68
CA LEU A 70 18.22 5.81 -0.88
C LEU A 70 18.83 6.46 -2.13
N ASP A 71 20.06 6.93 -2.02
CA ASP A 71 20.76 7.62 -3.12
C ASP A 71 20.83 6.80 -4.42
N SER A 72 20.91 5.48 -4.30
CA SER A 72 20.91 4.56 -5.44
C SER A 72 19.57 4.49 -6.18
N ILE A 73 18.48 4.92 -5.54
CA ILE A 73 17.10 4.79 -6.04
C ILE A 73 16.46 6.16 -6.24
N SER A 74 16.70 7.13 -5.36
CA SER A 74 16.02 8.43 -5.36
C SER A 74 16.14 9.20 -6.68
N ASN A 75 17.25 9.07 -7.38
CA ASN A 75 17.46 9.67 -8.71
C ASN A 75 16.70 8.97 -9.84
N LYS A 76 16.13 7.80 -9.58
CA LYS A 76 15.40 6.96 -10.56
C LYS A 76 13.90 6.97 -10.33
N ILE A 77 13.46 7.50 -9.20
CA ILE A 77 12.05 7.55 -8.80
C ILE A 77 11.57 9.00 -8.90
N THR A 78 10.53 9.22 -9.69
CA THR A 78 9.86 10.52 -9.74
C THR A 78 8.90 10.69 -8.55
N LYS A 79 8.47 11.91 -8.31
CA LYS A 79 7.40 12.18 -7.33
C LYS A 79 6.12 11.40 -7.67
N ASN A 80 5.81 11.24 -8.94
CA ASN A 80 4.67 10.47 -9.39
C ASN A 80 4.83 8.97 -9.10
N ASP A 81 6.02 8.42 -9.32
CA ASP A 81 6.31 7.02 -8.98
C ASP A 81 6.16 6.79 -7.48
N LEU A 82 6.61 7.73 -6.65
CA LEU A 82 6.48 7.65 -5.21
C LEU A 82 5.01 7.58 -4.75
N LYS A 83 4.12 8.34 -5.40
CA LYS A 83 2.68 8.29 -5.14
C LYS A 83 2.10 6.90 -5.39
N TYR A 84 2.47 6.27 -6.51
CA TYR A 84 2.03 4.91 -6.84
C TYR A 84 2.60 3.86 -5.88
N LEU A 85 3.89 3.96 -5.55
CA LEU A 85 4.54 3.04 -4.60
C LEU A 85 3.90 3.12 -3.22
N TYR A 86 3.64 4.33 -2.74
CA TYR A 86 2.96 4.55 -1.47
C TYR A 86 1.56 3.93 -1.45
N THR A 87 0.75 4.22 -2.47
CA THR A 87 -0.62 3.71 -2.55
C THR A 87 -0.66 2.19 -2.65
N ALA A 88 0.20 1.60 -3.47
CA ALA A 88 0.27 0.15 -3.59
C ALA A 88 0.72 -0.52 -2.29
N ALA A 89 1.69 0.07 -1.58
CA ALA A 89 2.15 -0.45 -0.30
C ALA A 89 1.06 -0.43 0.78
N LEU A 90 0.21 0.61 0.80
CA LEU A 90 -0.89 0.71 1.77
C LEU A 90 -1.95 -0.39 1.64
N PHE A 91 -2.09 -1.00 0.46
CA PHE A 91 -3.20 -1.94 0.20
C PHE A 91 -2.74 -3.32 -0.24
N HIS A 92 -1.42 -3.59 -0.27
CA HIS A 92 -0.91 -4.82 -0.90
C HIS A 92 -1.36 -6.10 -0.22
N ASP A 93 -1.58 -6.08 1.09
CA ASP A 93 -1.92 -7.25 1.91
C ASP A 93 -3.29 -7.16 2.59
N PHE A 94 -4.13 -6.19 2.21
CA PHE A 94 -5.48 -6.12 2.75
C PHE A 94 -6.36 -7.26 2.20
N ASP A 95 -6.60 -8.27 3.02
CA ASP A 95 -7.50 -9.38 2.71
C ASP A 95 -8.71 -9.40 3.65
N PRO A 96 -9.88 -8.93 3.19
CA PRO A 96 -11.08 -8.94 4.02
C PRO A 96 -11.58 -10.33 4.39
N GLN A 97 -11.10 -11.39 3.73
CA GLN A 97 -11.40 -12.78 4.07
C GLN A 97 -10.50 -13.33 5.19
N LYS A 98 -9.51 -12.56 5.63
CA LYS A 98 -8.58 -12.96 6.71
C LYS A 98 -7.87 -14.28 6.43
N SER A 99 -7.31 -14.43 5.25
CA SER A 99 -6.51 -15.60 4.89
C SER A 99 -5.34 -15.78 5.86
N VAL A 100 -5.18 -16.99 6.40
CA VAL A 100 -4.17 -17.26 7.43
C VAL A 100 -2.75 -17.27 6.87
N ASP A 101 -2.59 -17.84 5.69
CA ASP A 101 -1.27 -18.06 5.10
C ASP A 101 -0.74 -16.83 4.38
N LYS A 102 -1.55 -16.23 3.56
CA LYS A 102 -1.29 -14.97 2.84
C LYS A 102 -2.58 -14.39 2.30
N PRO A 103 -2.63 -13.07 2.03
CA PRO A 103 -3.74 -12.48 1.33
C PRO A 103 -3.93 -13.13 -0.04
N HIS A 104 -5.18 -13.30 -0.44
CA HIS A 104 -5.51 -13.68 -1.80
C HIS A 104 -5.45 -12.43 -2.68
N GLU A 105 -4.49 -12.38 -3.59
CA GLU A 105 -4.32 -11.23 -4.48
C GLU A 105 -5.61 -10.88 -5.22
N GLU A 106 -6.36 -11.87 -5.66
CA GLU A 106 -7.68 -11.65 -6.28
C GLU A 106 -8.67 -10.98 -5.33
N SER A 107 -8.65 -11.35 -4.05
CA SER A 107 -9.49 -10.73 -3.02
C SER A 107 -9.12 -9.26 -2.80
N VAL A 108 -7.83 -8.98 -2.70
CA VAL A 108 -7.30 -7.61 -2.57
C VAL A 108 -7.69 -6.76 -3.77
N LEU A 109 -7.42 -7.25 -4.99
CA LEU A 109 -7.73 -6.52 -6.22
C LEU A 109 -9.23 -6.30 -6.41
N ARG A 110 -10.04 -7.30 -6.06
CA ARG A 110 -11.48 -7.19 -6.09
C ARG A 110 -11.98 -6.13 -5.12
N PHE A 111 -11.46 -6.10 -3.91
CA PHE A 111 -11.81 -5.09 -2.93
C PHE A 111 -11.49 -3.67 -3.43
N ILE A 112 -10.27 -3.44 -3.91
CA ILE A 112 -9.85 -2.15 -4.46
C ILE A 112 -10.76 -1.70 -5.61
N SER A 113 -11.20 -2.64 -6.44
CA SER A 113 -12.07 -2.35 -7.59
C SER A 113 -13.51 -2.01 -7.18
N LEU A 114 -13.99 -2.49 -6.04
CA LEU A 114 -15.38 -2.35 -5.61
C LEU A 114 -15.60 -1.33 -4.50
N ASP A 115 -14.60 -1.10 -3.66
CA ASP A 115 -14.72 -0.14 -2.57
C ASP A 115 -14.84 1.28 -3.11
N LYS A 116 -15.98 1.92 -2.83
CA LYS A 116 -16.31 3.24 -3.37
C LYS A 116 -15.38 4.32 -2.81
N ASN A 117 -15.12 4.30 -1.51
CA ASN A 117 -14.32 5.33 -0.85
C ASN A 117 -12.87 5.28 -1.34
N LEU A 118 -12.29 4.07 -1.44
CA LEU A 118 -10.94 3.89 -1.94
C LEU A 118 -10.82 4.32 -3.41
N ARG A 119 -11.79 3.98 -4.24
CA ARG A 119 -11.81 4.43 -5.64
C ARG A 119 -11.87 5.96 -5.76
N GLU A 120 -12.66 6.62 -4.92
CA GLU A 120 -12.72 8.09 -4.88
C GLU A 120 -11.39 8.70 -4.40
N LEU A 121 -10.77 8.15 -3.38
CA LEU A 121 -9.46 8.60 -2.90
C LEU A 121 -8.38 8.45 -3.98
N ILE A 122 -8.31 7.31 -4.67
CA ILE A 122 -7.37 7.07 -5.76
C ILE A 122 -7.63 8.06 -6.92
N LYS A 123 -8.89 8.26 -7.28
CA LYS A 123 -9.27 9.23 -8.32
C LYS A 123 -8.90 10.66 -7.95
N ASN A 124 -9.17 11.08 -6.71
CA ASN A 124 -8.85 12.42 -6.22
C ASN A 124 -7.34 12.67 -6.14
N SER A 125 -6.57 11.60 -6.01
CA SER A 125 -5.10 11.63 -6.04
C SER A 125 -4.52 11.69 -7.46
N ASN A 126 -5.36 11.69 -8.50
CA ASN A 126 -4.99 11.59 -9.92
C ASN A 126 -4.14 10.35 -10.24
N LEU A 127 -4.42 9.24 -9.56
CA LEU A 127 -3.76 7.96 -9.79
C LEU A 127 -4.63 7.06 -10.65
N ASP A 128 -3.98 6.31 -11.53
CA ASP A 128 -4.62 5.25 -12.30
C ASP A 128 -4.73 3.98 -11.44
N ILE A 129 -5.95 3.56 -11.15
CA ILE A 129 -6.23 2.37 -10.34
C ILE A 129 -5.63 1.09 -10.95
N GLU A 130 -5.55 0.99 -12.26
CA GLU A 130 -5.00 -0.20 -12.93
C GLU A 130 -3.48 -0.30 -12.72
N ILE A 131 -2.77 0.83 -12.64
CA ILE A 131 -1.34 0.84 -12.28
C ILE A 131 -1.16 0.43 -10.81
N VAL A 132 -1.98 0.93 -9.89
CA VAL A 132 -1.95 0.52 -8.48
C VAL A 132 -2.16 -0.99 -8.35
N LYS A 133 -3.16 -1.54 -9.03
CA LYS A 133 -3.44 -2.98 -9.05
C LYS A 133 -2.27 -3.79 -9.62
N ALA A 134 -1.64 -3.31 -10.70
CA ALA A 134 -0.48 -3.97 -11.29
C ALA A 134 0.72 -4.01 -10.33
N LEU A 135 0.96 -2.94 -9.58
CA LEU A 135 2.02 -2.91 -8.57
C LEU A 135 1.75 -3.90 -7.43
N ILE A 136 0.50 -4.00 -6.97
CA ILE A 136 0.10 -4.98 -5.95
C ILE A 136 0.31 -6.41 -6.47
N LEU A 137 -0.04 -6.70 -7.72
CA LEU A 137 0.21 -8.01 -8.34
C LEU A 137 1.69 -8.38 -8.34
N ARG A 138 2.60 -7.41 -8.42
CA ARG A 138 4.04 -7.67 -8.35
C ARG A 138 4.54 -8.12 -6.98
N THR A 139 3.74 -7.95 -5.93
CA THR A 139 4.08 -8.46 -4.58
C THR A 139 3.74 -9.94 -4.40
N THR A 140 3.01 -10.54 -5.36
CA THR A 140 2.61 -11.95 -5.33
C THR A 140 3.81 -12.89 -5.44
N TYR A 141 3.95 -13.85 -4.53
CA TYR A 141 5.00 -14.86 -4.58
C TYR A 141 4.43 -16.27 -4.32
N PRO A 142 4.82 -17.27 -5.09
CA PRO A 142 5.74 -17.23 -6.25
C PRO A 142 5.11 -16.50 -7.45
N TRP A 143 5.91 -15.75 -8.15
CA TRP A 143 5.47 -14.99 -9.32
C TRP A 143 5.32 -15.90 -10.54
N THR A 144 4.18 -16.54 -10.69
CA THR A 144 3.91 -17.53 -11.72
C THR A 144 2.68 -17.17 -12.57
N GLY A 145 2.65 -17.72 -13.80
CA GLY A 145 1.49 -17.63 -14.68
C GLY A 145 1.15 -16.22 -15.13
N ASN A 146 -0.15 -15.98 -15.33
CA ASN A 146 -0.68 -14.77 -15.95
C ASN A 146 -0.51 -13.49 -15.11
N PHE A 147 -0.24 -13.60 -13.80
CA PHE A 147 -0.07 -12.44 -12.93
C PHE A 147 1.12 -11.58 -13.33
N LYS A 148 2.27 -12.19 -13.63
CA LYS A 148 3.45 -11.48 -14.09
C LYS A 148 3.18 -10.76 -15.41
N GLU A 149 2.64 -11.48 -16.39
CA GLU A 149 2.36 -10.93 -17.72
C GLU A 149 1.35 -9.78 -17.66
N ASN A 150 0.30 -9.93 -16.84
CA ASN A 150 -0.71 -8.88 -16.67
C ASN A 150 -0.13 -7.64 -16.00
N ALA A 151 0.68 -7.80 -14.95
CA ALA A 151 1.34 -6.70 -14.28
C ALA A 151 2.32 -5.96 -15.22
N GLU A 152 3.12 -6.70 -15.97
CA GLU A 152 4.07 -6.11 -16.94
C GLU A 152 3.35 -5.37 -18.07
N LYS A 153 2.23 -5.88 -18.58
CA LYS A 153 1.43 -5.18 -19.59
C LYS A 153 0.88 -3.85 -19.08
N GLN A 154 0.39 -3.81 -17.85
CA GLN A 154 -0.16 -2.59 -17.26
C GLN A 154 0.91 -1.53 -16.99
N ILE A 155 2.09 -1.93 -16.52
CA ILE A 155 3.18 -1.01 -16.19
C ILE A 155 3.84 -0.44 -17.46
N ASN A 156 3.88 -1.20 -18.56
CA ASN A 156 4.54 -0.81 -19.80
C ASN A 156 3.62 -0.09 -20.80
N GLN A 157 2.36 0.14 -20.49
CA GLN A 157 1.44 0.97 -21.26
C GLN A 157 1.55 2.45 -20.87
#